data_7a7b2dd7b0689758c8cbf25d09f2fb41
#
_entry.id   7a7b2dd7b0689758c8cbf25d09f2fb41
#
_cell.length_a   1.000
_cell.length_b   1.000
_cell.length_c   1.000
_cell.angle_alpha   90.00
_cell.angle_beta   90.00
_cell.angle_gamma   90.00
#
_symmetry.space_group_name_H-M   'P 1'
#
loop_
_entity.id
_entity.type
_entity.pdbx_description
1 polymer ?
#
loop_
_entity_poly.entity_id
_entity_poly.type
_entity_poly.pdbx_seq_one_letter_code
_entity_poly.pdbx_strand_id
1 'polypeptide(L)'
;LSLHDALPIYSFFTYMSDNADSLSSCCRLRNEIQDNGFSYTLGAGGVSTGSKSVLTVNINRCVQFAVNNGRDYKQYLEEVIDLCHKVQLAYNENLKDLQEHGMLPLFDAGYINMSRQYLTIGVNGLVEAAEFMGLKITPNEQYKEFVQGILSIVEKLNKQYRSKEVLFNCEMIPAENVGVKHAKWDREDGYYVPRDCYNSYFLEIIQNYFWY
;
A
#
# COMPACT_ATOMS: atom_id res chain seq x y z
N LEU A 1 26.25 -7.20 18.86
CA LEU A 1 25.63 -6.00 18.28
C LEU A 1 25.33 -5.05 19.42
N SER A 2 25.93 -3.87 19.42
CA SER A 2 25.61 -2.86 20.41
C SER A 2 24.27 -2.22 20.08
N LEU A 3 23.58 -1.66 21.07
CA LEU A 3 22.34 -0.92 20.86
C LEU A 3 22.52 0.24 19.86
N HIS A 4 23.72 0.80 19.79
CA HIS A 4 24.11 1.85 18.84
C HIS A 4 24.10 1.39 17.39
N ASP A 5 24.43 0.12 17.12
CA ASP A 5 24.47 -0.42 15.77
C ASP A 5 23.06 -0.83 15.28
N ALA A 6 22.13 -1.05 16.22
CA ALA A 6 20.76 -1.44 15.94
C ALA A 6 19.81 -0.25 15.68
N LEU A 7 20.06 0.89 16.33
CA LEU A 7 19.18 2.07 16.26
C LEU A 7 18.98 2.66 14.85
N PRO A 8 19.97 2.66 13.94
CA PRO A 8 19.74 3.13 12.57
C PRO A 8 19.01 2.15 11.67
N ILE A 9 18.90 0.87 12.07
CA ILE A 9 18.42 -0.23 11.21
C ILE A 9 17.00 -0.67 11.57
N TYR A 10 16.58 -0.46 12.81
CA TYR A 10 15.27 -0.92 13.30
C TYR A 10 14.34 0.25 13.63
N SER A 11 13.23 0.30 12.93
CA SER A 11 12.11 1.19 13.26
C SER A 11 11.10 0.42 14.12
N PHE A 12 10.75 1.01 15.27
CA PHE A 12 9.71 0.46 16.15
C PHE A 12 8.41 1.23 15.93
N PHE A 13 7.34 0.51 15.67
CA PHE A 13 6.01 1.09 15.53
C PHE A 13 5.20 0.76 16.77
N THR A 14 4.62 1.79 17.38
CA THR A 14 3.63 1.63 18.42
C THR A 14 2.25 1.90 17.83
N TYR A 15 1.40 0.89 17.85
CA TYR A 15 0.00 1.05 17.50
C TYR A 15 -0.76 1.51 18.74
N MET A 16 -1.33 2.71 18.64
CA MET A 16 -2.20 3.25 19.70
C MET A 16 -3.65 3.22 19.21
N SER A 17 -4.52 2.58 19.99
CA SER A 17 -5.94 2.46 19.68
C SER A 17 -6.75 2.64 20.95
N ASP A 18 -7.86 3.36 20.85
CA ASP A 18 -8.85 3.46 21.92
C ASP A 18 -9.59 2.14 22.18
N ASN A 19 -9.48 1.19 21.24
CA ASN A 19 -10.04 -0.14 21.35
C ASN A 19 -8.94 -1.16 21.66
N ALA A 20 -8.94 -1.71 22.88
CA ALA A 20 -7.98 -2.72 23.32
C ALA A 20 -8.04 -4.03 22.51
N ASP A 21 -9.17 -4.30 21.85
CA ASP A 21 -9.38 -5.50 21.04
C ASP A 21 -8.89 -5.34 19.59
N SER A 22 -8.31 -4.19 19.26
CA SER A 22 -7.83 -3.87 17.92
C SER A 22 -6.31 -4.02 17.85
N LEU A 23 -5.83 -4.88 16.97
CA LEU A 23 -4.41 -5.14 16.77
C LEU A 23 -4.00 -4.87 15.33
N SER A 24 -2.76 -4.44 15.12
CA SER A 24 -2.21 -4.31 13.78
C SER A 24 -1.40 -5.56 13.40
N SER A 25 -1.56 -6.03 12.17
CA SER A 25 -0.77 -7.12 11.61
C SER A 25 0.48 -6.60 10.89
N CYS A 26 1.30 -7.51 10.30
CA CYS A 26 2.56 -7.18 9.66
C CYS A 26 2.47 -6.09 8.57
N CYS A 27 1.35 -5.97 7.88
CA CYS A 27 1.08 -4.93 6.88
C CYS A 27 0.29 -3.75 7.43
N ARG A 28 0.30 -3.53 8.76
CA ARG A 28 -0.42 -2.46 9.46
C ARG A 28 -1.94 -2.50 9.26
N LEU A 29 -2.47 -3.63 8.83
CA LEU A 29 -3.90 -3.86 8.76
C LEU A 29 -4.46 -3.95 10.18
N ARG A 30 -5.49 -3.15 10.44
CA ARG A 30 -6.20 -3.21 11.71
C ARG A 30 -7.10 -4.44 11.73
N ASN A 31 -6.91 -5.28 12.74
CA ASN A 31 -7.74 -6.46 13.00
C ASN A 31 -8.48 -6.27 14.31
N GLU A 32 -9.77 -6.57 14.33
CA GLU A 32 -10.57 -6.59 15.56
C GLU A 32 -10.62 -8.03 16.12
N ILE A 33 -10.15 -8.21 17.35
CA ILE A 33 -10.03 -9.53 17.98
C ILE A 33 -11.40 -10.20 18.16
N GLN A 34 -12.44 -9.42 18.45
CA GLN A 34 -13.80 -9.95 18.66
C GLN A 34 -14.39 -10.65 17.44
N ASP A 35 -13.97 -10.24 16.24
CA ASP A 35 -14.41 -10.85 14.99
C ASP A 35 -13.53 -12.03 14.53
N ASN A 36 -12.38 -12.22 15.17
CA ASN A 36 -11.37 -13.19 14.80
C ASN A 36 -11.26 -14.34 15.81
N GLY A 37 -12.35 -15.03 16.09
CA GLY A 37 -12.48 -16.03 17.15
C GLY A 37 -11.45 -17.19 17.23
N PHE A 38 -10.29 -17.12 16.57
CA PHE A 38 -9.29 -18.18 16.55
C PHE A 38 -7.83 -17.70 16.53
N SER A 39 -7.51 -16.56 17.08
CA SER A 39 -6.24 -15.87 16.82
C SER A 39 -5.12 -16.10 17.84
N TYR A 40 -5.12 -17.16 18.62
CA TYR A 40 -4.07 -17.35 19.64
C TYR A 40 -2.74 -17.89 19.14
N THR A 41 -2.60 -18.25 17.85
CA THR A 41 -1.45 -19.05 17.41
C THR A 41 -0.56 -18.44 16.32
N LEU A 42 -0.94 -17.36 15.65
CA LEU A 42 -0.20 -16.87 14.47
C LEU A 42 -0.03 -15.34 14.43
N GLY A 43 0.55 -14.78 15.46
CA GLY A 43 0.80 -13.34 15.50
C GLY A 43 -0.46 -12.51 15.75
N ALA A 44 -0.27 -11.25 16.04
CA ALA A 44 -1.36 -10.33 16.31
C ALA A 44 -2.15 -10.01 15.05
N GLY A 45 -3.23 -10.68 14.84
CA GLY A 45 -4.09 -10.52 13.69
C GLY A 45 -4.58 -11.87 13.21
N GLY A 46 -5.84 -12.14 13.34
CA GLY A 46 -6.43 -13.40 12.96
C GLY A 46 -6.24 -13.69 11.46
N VAL A 47 -6.28 -14.96 11.13
CA VAL A 47 -6.20 -15.47 9.75
C VAL A 47 -7.30 -14.91 8.84
N SER A 48 -8.34 -14.33 9.44
CA SER A 48 -9.52 -13.86 8.70
C SER A 48 -9.37 -12.52 8.00
N THR A 49 -8.32 -11.73 8.31
CA THR A 49 -8.08 -10.42 7.69
C THR A 49 -6.71 -10.40 7.00
N GLY A 50 -6.66 -9.90 5.79
CA GLY A 50 -5.44 -9.81 5.00
C GLY A 50 -5.69 -9.15 3.65
N SER A 51 -4.72 -9.24 2.76
CA SER A 51 -4.86 -8.80 1.38
C SER A 51 -4.98 -10.02 0.46
N LYS A 52 -6.05 -10.09 -0.32
CA LYS A 52 -6.24 -11.14 -1.33
C LYS A 52 -5.59 -10.81 -2.67
N SER A 53 -5.25 -9.55 -2.88
CA SER A 53 -4.50 -9.09 -4.05
C SER A 53 -3.86 -7.74 -3.80
N VAL A 54 -2.67 -7.51 -4.35
CA VAL A 54 -1.95 -6.24 -4.30
C VAL A 54 -1.53 -5.84 -5.71
N LEU A 55 -1.92 -4.64 -6.13
CA LEU A 55 -1.36 -3.98 -7.31
C LEU A 55 -0.53 -2.79 -6.85
N THR A 56 0.78 -2.82 -7.13
CA THR A 56 1.70 -1.75 -6.72
C THR A 56 1.92 -0.77 -7.86
N VAL A 57 1.54 0.47 -7.62
CA VAL A 57 1.70 1.58 -8.57
C VAL A 57 3.09 2.19 -8.40
N ASN A 58 3.83 2.31 -9.49
CA ASN A 58 5.08 3.06 -9.55
C ASN A 58 4.78 4.55 -9.68
N ILE A 59 4.74 5.25 -8.56
CA ILE A 59 4.41 6.68 -8.51
C ILE A 59 5.47 7.51 -9.25
N ASN A 60 6.76 7.14 -9.12
CA ASN A 60 7.84 7.84 -9.82
C ASN A 60 7.61 7.87 -11.34
N ARG A 61 7.33 6.71 -11.92
CA ARG A 61 7.02 6.61 -13.37
C ARG A 61 5.79 7.42 -13.75
N CYS A 62 4.72 7.30 -12.98
CA CYS A 62 3.46 8.00 -13.29
C CYS A 62 3.63 9.52 -13.29
N VAL A 63 4.32 10.06 -12.28
CA VAL A 63 4.57 11.50 -12.18
C VAL A 63 5.46 11.97 -13.33
N GLN A 64 6.58 11.29 -13.58
CA GLN A 64 7.49 11.64 -14.67
C GLN A 64 6.83 11.54 -16.03
N PHE A 65 6.08 10.46 -16.30
CA PHE A 65 5.36 10.30 -17.56
C PHE A 65 4.40 11.47 -17.79
N ALA A 66 3.61 11.83 -16.78
CA ALA A 66 2.66 12.92 -16.92
C ALA A 66 3.38 14.26 -17.18
N VAL A 67 4.38 14.60 -16.38
CA VAL A 67 5.14 15.85 -16.52
C VAL A 67 5.84 15.93 -17.89
N ASN A 68 6.52 14.87 -18.30
CA ASN A 68 7.23 14.82 -19.58
C ASN A 68 6.30 14.93 -20.81
N ASN A 69 5.03 14.58 -20.65
CA ASN A 69 4.00 14.71 -21.69
C ASN A 69 3.10 15.94 -21.53
N GLY A 70 3.44 16.87 -20.63
CA GLY A 70 2.66 18.08 -20.39
C GLY A 70 1.27 17.84 -19.79
N ARG A 71 1.08 16.71 -19.09
CA ARG A 71 -0.17 16.36 -18.43
C ARG A 71 -0.12 16.70 -16.93
N ASP A 72 -1.26 16.98 -16.35
CA ASP A 72 -1.38 17.06 -14.90
C ASP A 72 -1.17 15.66 -14.27
N TYR A 73 -0.16 15.56 -13.40
CA TYR A 73 0.19 14.27 -12.80
C TYR A 73 -0.87 13.71 -11.85
N LYS A 74 -1.66 14.59 -11.21
CA LYS A 74 -2.74 14.16 -10.30
C LYS A 74 -3.88 13.53 -11.11
N GLN A 75 -4.26 14.17 -12.22
CA GLN A 75 -5.25 13.63 -13.12
C GLN A 75 -4.80 12.30 -13.73
N TYR A 76 -3.55 12.21 -14.17
CA TYR A 76 -3.01 10.97 -14.73
C TYR A 76 -2.94 9.85 -13.68
N LEU A 77 -2.53 10.14 -12.45
CA LEU A 77 -2.56 9.18 -11.34
C LEU A 77 -3.98 8.70 -11.04
N GLU A 78 -4.97 9.59 -11.05
CA GLU A 78 -6.37 9.20 -10.86
C GLU A 78 -6.81 8.20 -11.93
N GLU A 79 -6.47 8.42 -13.19
CA GLU A 79 -6.76 7.49 -14.30
C GLU A 79 -6.09 6.12 -14.10
N VAL A 80 -4.80 6.11 -13.73
CA VAL A 80 -4.05 4.86 -13.50
C VAL A 80 -4.59 4.08 -12.30
N ILE A 81 -4.87 4.78 -11.19
CA ILE A 81 -5.38 4.14 -9.98
C ILE A 81 -6.82 3.65 -10.18
N ASP A 82 -7.65 4.38 -10.93
CA ASP A 82 -8.98 3.94 -11.35
C ASP A 82 -8.91 2.63 -12.16
N LEU A 83 -7.96 2.54 -13.10
CA LEU A 83 -7.71 1.31 -13.83
C LEU A 83 -7.28 0.16 -12.91
N CYS A 84 -6.41 0.44 -11.93
CA CYS A 84 -6.02 -0.56 -10.93
C CYS A 84 -7.22 -1.10 -10.14
N HIS A 85 -8.16 -0.23 -9.75
CA HIS A 85 -9.40 -0.66 -9.09
C HIS A 85 -10.24 -1.57 -9.97
N LYS A 86 -10.40 -1.23 -11.25
CA LYS A 86 -11.13 -2.06 -12.21
C LYS A 86 -10.50 -3.44 -12.39
N VAL A 87 -9.17 -3.49 -12.50
CA VAL A 87 -8.42 -4.76 -12.58
C VAL A 87 -8.58 -5.59 -11.30
N GLN A 88 -8.50 -4.95 -10.13
CA GLN A 88 -8.69 -5.61 -8.84
C GLN A 88 -10.12 -6.17 -8.68
N LEU A 89 -11.13 -5.45 -9.17
CA LEU A 89 -12.51 -5.95 -9.17
C LEU A 89 -12.67 -7.16 -10.09
N ALA A 90 -12.12 -7.11 -11.29
CA ALA A 90 -12.14 -8.25 -12.21
C ALA A 90 -11.43 -9.47 -11.60
N TYR A 91 -10.29 -9.27 -10.92
CA TYR A 91 -9.61 -10.32 -10.19
C TYR A 91 -10.46 -10.89 -9.04
N ASN A 92 -11.17 -10.03 -8.31
CA ASN A 92 -12.08 -10.46 -7.24
C ASN A 92 -13.22 -11.35 -7.77
N GLU A 93 -13.79 -11.03 -8.92
CA GLU A 93 -14.82 -11.88 -9.55
C GLU A 93 -14.23 -13.25 -9.96
N ASN A 94 -13.02 -13.27 -10.48
CA ASN A 94 -12.32 -14.53 -10.76
C ASN A 94 -12.07 -15.37 -9.49
N LEU A 95 -11.71 -14.73 -8.36
CA LEU A 95 -11.59 -15.45 -7.08
C LEU A 95 -12.93 -16.03 -6.60
N LYS A 96 -14.03 -15.31 -6.79
CA LYS A 96 -15.37 -15.83 -6.46
C LYS A 96 -15.72 -17.06 -7.30
N ASP A 97 -15.46 -16.99 -8.61
CA ASP A 97 -15.66 -18.13 -9.51
C ASP A 97 -14.83 -19.36 -9.10
N LEU A 98 -13.56 -19.14 -8.75
CA LEU A 98 -12.71 -20.23 -8.23
C LEU A 98 -13.23 -20.81 -6.91
N GLN A 99 -13.78 -19.99 -6.03
CA GLN A 99 -14.38 -20.44 -4.79
C GLN A 99 -15.66 -21.26 -5.06
N GLU A 100 -16.54 -20.80 -5.94
CA GLU A 100 -17.77 -21.53 -6.33
C GLU A 100 -17.48 -22.92 -6.92
N HIS A 101 -16.30 -23.09 -7.54
CA HIS A 101 -15.83 -24.37 -8.06
C HIS A 101 -15.03 -25.20 -7.06
N GLY A 102 -14.99 -24.81 -5.77
CA GLY A 102 -14.26 -25.54 -4.72
C GLY A 102 -12.73 -25.54 -4.87
N MET A 103 -12.19 -24.56 -5.61
CA MET A 103 -10.74 -24.45 -5.87
C MET A 103 -9.98 -23.67 -4.78
N LEU A 104 -10.70 -23.09 -3.81
CA LEU A 104 -10.14 -22.31 -2.70
C LEU A 104 -10.46 -22.95 -1.34
N PRO A 105 -9.82 -24.09 -0.99
CA PRO A 105 -10.23 -24.90 0.16
C PRO A 105 -10.21 -24.19 1.52
N LEU A 106 -9.36 -23.19 1.72
CA LEU A 106 -9.32 -22.42 2.96
C LEU A 106 -10.55 -21.50 3.12
N PHE A 107 -11.03 -20.96 2.00
CA PHE A 107 -12.26 -20.15 1.96
C PHE A 107 -13.48 -21.04 2.11
N ASP A 108 -13.50 -22.20 1.43
CA ASP A 108 -14.62 -23.15 1.45
C ASP A 108 -14.79 -23.77 2.85
N ALA A 109 -13.67 -24.03 3.55
CA ALA A 109 -13.68 -24.51 4.92
C ALA A 109 -14.02 -23.43 5.96
N GLY A 110 -14.19 -22.15 5.54
CA GLY A 110 -14.56 -21.04 6.43
C GLY A 110 -13.42 -20.46 7.27
N TYR A 111 -12.16 -20.86 7.01
CA TYR A 111 -11.00 -20.29 7.73
C TYR A 111 -10.72 -18.85 7.33
N ILE A 112 -11.00 -18.50 6.08
CA ILE A 112 -10.81 -17.15 5.54
C ILE A 112 -12.14 -16.69 4.92
N ASN A 113 -12.54 -15.45 5.24
CA ASN A 113 -13.73 -14.86 4.65
C ASN A 113 -13.34 -13.89 3.52
N MET A 114 -13.79 -14.18 2.29
CA MET A 114 -13.50 -13.40 1.11
C MET A 114 -13.87 -11.90 1.27
N SER A 115 -15.01 -11.60 1.89
CA SER A 115 -15.49 -10.23 2.07
C SER A 115 -14.69 -9.43 3.10
N ARG A 116 -13.88 -10.09 3.93
CA ARG A 116 -13.00 -9.47 4.93
C ARG A 116 -11.55 -9.27 4.44
N GLN A 117 -11.24 -9.76 3.24
CA GLN A 117 -9.94 -9.57 2.63
C GLN A 117 -9.92 -8.31 1.76
N TYR A 118 -8.83 -7.56 1.84
CA TYR A 118 -8.66 -6.34 1.08
C TYR A 118 -8.13 -6.62 -0.33
N LEU A 119 -8.55 -5.78 -1.27
CA LEU A 119 -7.88 -5.51 -2.52
C LEU A 119 -6.99 -4.30 -2.28
N THR A 120 -5.68 -4.49 -2.34
CA THR A 120 -4.72 -3.47 -1.92
C THR A 120 -4.19 -2.70 -3.12
N ILE A 121 -4.25 -1.38 -3.03
CA ILE A 121 -3.51 -0.48 -3.90
C ILE A 121 -2.18 -0.18 -3.22
N GLY A 122 -1.13 -0.83 -3.69
CA GLY A 122 0.23 -0.58 -3.22
C GLY A 122 0.82 0.66 -3.86
N VAL A 123 1.60 1.42 -3.12
CA VAL A 123 2.35 2.58 -3.64
C VAL A 123 3.84 2.39 -3.41
N ASN A 124 4.64 2.79 -4.40
CA ASN A 124 6.09 2.75 -4.36
C ASN A 124 6.68 3.88 -5.22
N GLY A 125 7.91 4.31 -4.94
CA GLY A 125 8.57 5.37 -5.72
C GLY A 125 8.07 6.79 -5.44
N LEU A 126 7.46 7.05 -4.30
CA LEU A 126 6.90 8.34 -3.94
C LEU A 126 8.00 9.36 -3.58
N VAL A 127 9.04 8.91 -2.90
CA VAL A 127 10.24 9.72 -2.59
C VAL A 127 10.94 10.13 -3.88
N GLU A 128 11.14 9.20 -4.79
CA GLU A 128 11.79 9.39 -6.08
C GLU A 128 11.00 10.38 -6.95
N ALA A 129 9.69 10.28 -6.94
CA ALA A 129 8.81 11.23 -7.62
C ALA A 129 8.92 12.64 -7.04
N ALA A 130 9.01 12.77 -5.71
CA ALA A 130 9.19 14.06 -5.06
C ALA A 130 10.56 14.67 -5.37
N GLU A 131 11.62 13.86 -5.39
CA GLU A 131 12.96 14.31 -5.79
C GLU A 131 12.98 14.78 -7.26
N PHE A 132 12.32 14.06 -8.15
CA PHE A 132 12.16 14.49 -9.56
C PHE A 132 11.43 15.83 -9.66
N MET A 133 10.45 16.09 -8.82
CA MET A 133 9.73 17.37 -8.74
C MET A 133 10.55 18.49 -8.06
N GLY A 134 11.78 18.21 -7.65
CA GLY A 134 12.68 19.16 -6.99
C GLY A 134 12.33 19.45 -5.52
N LEU A 135 11.53 18.59 -4.90
CA LEU A 135 11.14 18.75 -3.51
C LEU A 135 12.24 18.23 -2.57
N LYS A 136 12.44 18.91 -1.45
CA LYS A 136 13.31 18.41 -0.39
C LYS A 136 12.60 17.35 0.43
N ILE A 137 13.23 16.18 0.56
CA ILE A 137 12.71 15.04 1.35
C ILE A 137 13.00 15.30 2.83
N THR A 138 12.25 16.19 3.41
CA THR A 138 12.30 16.58 4.83
C THR A 138 10.89 16.91 5.29
N PRO A 139 10.60 16.90 6.60
CA PRO A 139 9.30 17.34 7.12
C PRO A 139 9.07 18.83 6.83
N ASN A 140 8.47 19.13 5.69
CA ASN A 140 8.09 20.47 5.26
C ASN A 140 6.73 20.43 4.55
N GLU A 141 6.04 21.58 4.48
CA GLU A 141 4.68 21.65 3.94
C GLU A 141 4.62 21.24 2.47
N GLN A 142 5.60 21.58 1.63
CA GLN A 142 5.57 21.25 0.20
C GLN A 142 5.62 19.75 -0.04
N TYR A 143 6.51 19.04 0.67
CA TYR A 143 6.61 17.59 0.57
C TYR A 143 5.37 16.91 1.16
N LYS A 144 4.84 17.44 2.25
CA LYS A 144 3.58 17.00 2.86
C LYS A 144 2.42 17.11 1.87
N GLU A 145 2.21 18.29 1.29
CA GLU A 145 1.14 18.52 0.32
C GLU A 145 1.25 17.60 -0.91
N PHE A 146 2.47 17.36 -1.38
CA PHE A 146 2.73 16.43 -2.47
C PHE A 146 2.28 15.01 -2.10
N VAL A 147 2.75 14.48 -0.98
CA VAL A 147 2.42 13.13 -0.49
C VAL A 147 0.93 12.99 -0.22
N GLN A 148 0.35 13.93 0.54
CA GLN A 148 -1.08 13.92 0.85
C GLN A 148 -1.93 14.05 -0.42
N GLY A 149 -1.49 14.84 -1.39
CA GLY A 149 -2.16 14.96 -2.68
C GLY A 149 -2.27 13.64 -3.41
N ILE A 150 -1.21 12.84 -3.42
CA ILE A 150 -1.20 11.51 -4.05
C ILE A 150 -2.03 10.50 -3.25
N LEU A 151 -1.83 10.42 -1.94
CA LEU A 151 -2.56 9.47 -1.10
C LEU A 151 -4.06 9.76 -1.06
N SER A 152 -4.47 11.03 -1.11
CA SER A 152 -5.88 11.41 -1.16
C SER A 152 -6.60 10.94 -2.43
N ILE A 153 -5.89 10.83 -3.55
CA ILE A 153 -6.44 10.24 -4.79
C ILE A 153 -6.76 8.76 -4.58
N VAL A 154 -5.81 8.01 -3.98
CA VAL A 154 -6.03 6.59 -3.67
C VAL A 154 -7.20 6.41 -2.71
N GLU A 155 -7.23 7.21 -1.63
CA GLU A 155 -8.29 7.16 -0.63
C GLU A 155 -9.68 7.49 -1.22
N LYS A 156 -9.77 8.52 -2.05
CA LYS A 156 -11.00 8.90 -2.79
C LYS A 156 -11.53 7.73 -3.60
N LEU A 157 -10.67 7.10 -4.40
CA LEU A 157 -11.05 5.97 -5.24
C LEU A 157 -11.35 4.71 -4.42
N ASN A 158 -10.59 4.42 -3.36
CA ASN A 158 -10.90 3.34 -2.44
C ASN A 158 -12.32 3.47 -1.85
N LYS A 159 -12.71 4.68 -1.44
CA LYS A 159 -14.06 4.96 -0.94
C LYS A 159 -15.14 4.80 -2.03
N GLN A 160 -14.83 5.21 -3.25
CA GLN A 160 -15.75 5.11 -4.39
C GLN A 160 -16.03 3.65 -4.80
N TYR A 161 -14.99 2.80 -4.81
CA TYR A 161 -15.08 1.41 -5.24
C TYR A 161 -15.46 0.43 -4.13
N ARG A 162 -15.42 0.85 -2.87
CA ARG A 162 -15.78 0.03 -1.72
C ARG A 162 -17.25 -0.36 -1.74
N SER A 163 -17.53 -1.62 -1.41
CA SER A 163 -18.89 -2.15 -1.19
C SER A 163 -18.94 -2.98 0.11
N LYS A 164 -20.11 -3.58 0.40
CA LYS A 164 -20.24 -4.52 1.52
C LYS A 164 -19.42 -5.81 1.34
N GLU A 165 -19.16 -6.19 0.10
CA GLU A 165 -18.48 -7.43 -0.26
C GLU A 165 -17.00 -7.21 -0.65
N VAL A 166 -16.63 -5.97 -0.97
CA VAL A 166 -15.30 -5.62 -1.47
C VAL A 166 -14.71 -4.48 -0.67
N LEU A 167 -13.58 -4.75 -0.05
CA LEU A 167 -12.81 -3.79 0.74
C LEU A 167 -11.55 -3.40 -0.02
N PHE A 168 -11.22 -2.12 0.00
CA PHE A 168 -9.96 -1.58 -0.53
C PHE A 168 -9.17 -0.93 0.59
N ASN A 169 -7.84 -1.07 0.52
CA ASN A 169 -6.90 -0.30 1.32
C ASN A 169 -5.75 0.22 0.47
N CYS A 170 -4.96 1.11 1.05
CA CYS A 170 -3.72 1.59 0.47
C CYS A 170 -2.57 1.16 1.37
N GLU A 171 -1.51 0.62 0.80
CA GLU A 171 -0.31 0.24 1.52
C GLU A 171 0.94 0.76 0.83
N MET A 172 1.88 1.19 1.66
CA MET A 172 3.25 1.41 1.22
C MET A 172 3.96 0.08 1.20
N ILE A 173 4.20 -0.44 -0.01
CA ILE A 173 4.78 -1.76 -0.17
C ILE A 173 6.26 -1.71 0.21
N PRO A 174 6.70 -2.59 1.13
CA PRO A 174 8.12 -2.73 1.46
C PRO A 174 8.95 -2.95 0.20
N ALA A 175 10.03 -2.20 0.08
CA ALA A 175 10.76 -2.03 -1.17
C ALA A 175 11.72 -3.19 -1.53
N GLU A 176 11.45 -4.42 -1.17
CA GLU A 176 12.33 -5.54 -1.47
C GLU A 176 12.51 -5.75 -2.99
N ASN A 177 11.90 -6.76 -3.56
CA ASN A 177 12.04 -7.03 -5.00
C ASN A 177 11.31 -6.03 -5.90
N VAL A 178 10.16 -5.47 -5.48
CA VAL A 178 9.37 -4.56 -6.31
C VAL A 178 10.06 -3.21 -6.49
N GLY A 179 10.68 -2.69 -5.44
CA GLY A 179 11.44 -1.44 -5.52
C GLY A 179 12.64 -1.53 -6.47
N VAL A 180 13.35 -2.66 -6.45
CA VAL A 180 14.45 -2.94 -7.40
C VAL A 180 13.94 -3.05 -8.84
N LYS A 181 12.83 -3.76 -9.05
CA LYS A 181 12.22 -3.90 -10.39
C LYS A 181 11.76 -2.56 -10.94
N HIS A 182 11.08 -1.74 -10.15
CA HIS A 182 10.64 -0.41 -10.56
C HIS A 182 11.82 0.48 -10.94
N ALA A 183 12.87 0.53 -10.11
CA ALA A 183 14.07 1.30 -10.41
C ALA A 183 14.76 0.81 -11.70
N LYS A 184 14.86 -0.51 -11.88
CA LYS A 184 15.44 -1.11 -13.09
C LYS A 184 14.65 -0.73 -14.34
N TRP A 185 13.35 -0.97 -14.34
CA TRP A 185 12.49 -0.67 -15.50
C TRP A 185 12.41 0.81 -15.81
N ASP A 186 12.39 1.68 -14.79
CA ASP A 186 12.41 3.13 -15.00
C ASP A 186 13.71 3.57 -15.65
N ARG A 187 14.85 2.98 -15.24
CA ARG A 187 16.16 3.27 -15.84
C ARG A 187 16.25 2.79 -17.29
N GLU A 188 15.78 1.58 -17.57
CA GLU A 188 15.75 1.00 -18.94
C GLU A 188 14.91 1.87 -19.89
N ASP A 189 13.82 2.47 -19.37
CA ASP A 189 12.93 3.33 -20.15
C ASP A 189 13.33 4.82 -20.12
N GLY A 190 14.48 5.16 -19.55
CA GLY A 190 15.06 6.52 -19.58
C GLY A 190 14.46 7.51 -18.58
N TYR A 191 13.75 7.04 -17.55
CA TYR A 191 13.25 7.88 -16.47
C TYR A 191 14.35 8.22 -15.46
N TYR A 192 14.14 9.28 -14.69
CA TYR A 192 15.01 9.64 -13.59
C TYR A 192 14.94 8.61 -12.47
N VAL A 193 16.08 8.03 -12.11
CA VAL A 193 16.22 7.00 -11.09
C VAL A 193 17.37 7.34 -10.15
N PRO A 194 17.11 7.92 -8.98
CA PRO A 194 18.16 8.38 -8.07
C PRO A 194 18.83 7.22 -7.30
N ARG A 195 18.23 6.04 -7.25
CA ARG A 195 18.74 4.86 -6.52
C ARG A 195 18.33 3.55 -7.17
N ASP A 196 19.05 2.47 -6.82
CA ASP A 196 18.83 1.14 -7.40
C ASP A 196 17.62 0.39 -6.83
N CYS A 197 17.07 0.87 -5.72
CA CYS A 197 15.88 0.34 -5.09
C CYS A 197 15.03 1.50 -4.57
N TYR A 198 13.79 1.58 -5.00
CA TYR A 198 12.85 2.57 -4.47
C TYR A 198 12.48 2.22 -3.05
N ASN A 199 12.68 3.16 -2.14
CA ASN A 199 12.60 2.91 -0.71
C ASN A 199 11.32 3.45 -0.08
N SER A 200 10.61 2.60 0.65
CA SER A 200 9.44 2.99 1.45
C SER A 200 9.80 3.54 2.84
N TYR A 201 11.03 3.33 3.34
CA TYR A 201 11.41 3.70 4.71
C TYR A 201 11.38 5.20 5.01
N PHE A 202 11.64 6.06 4.04
CA PHE A 202 11.54 7.51 4.22
C PHE A 202 10.11 8.02 4.42
N LEU A 203 9.12 7.20 4.06
CA LEU A 203 7.71 7.50 4.26
C LEU A 203 7.23 7.22 5.69
N GLU A 204 7.93 6.40 6.44
CA GLU A 204 7.62 6.14 7.86
C GLU A 204 7.80 7.38 8.72
N ILE A 205 8.78 8.23 8.41
CA ILE A 205 8.94 9.54 9.06
C ILE A 205 7.72 10.43 8.81
N ILE A 206 7.12 10.33 7.62
CA ILE A 206 5.96 11.12 7.24
C ILE A 206 4.69 10.58 7.90
N GLN A 207 4.51 9.27 7.98
CA GLN A 207 3.34 8.68 8.65
C GLN A 207 3.22 9.12 10.11
N ASN A 208 4.34 9.19 10.83
CA ASN A 208 4.35 9.65 12.22
C ASN A 208 4.01 11.15 12.39
N TYR A 209 4.09 11.95 11.30
CA TYR A 209 3.75 13.37 11.29
C TYR A 209 2.34 13.68 10.78
N PHE A 210 1.68 12.75 10.09
CA PHE A 210 0.45 13.04 9.32
C PHE A 210 -0.84 12.42 9.84
N TRP A 211 -0.75 11.56 10.87
CA TRP A 211 -1.91 10.87 11.44
C TRP A 211 -2.32 11.39 12.84
N TYR A 212 -2.05 12.69 13.10
CA TYR A 212 -2.60 13.41 14.24
C TYR A 212 -3.58 14.50 13.80
#